data_8fae26dca8a7605dff30f9482ebeacf6
#
_entry.id   8fae26dca8a7605dff30f9482ebeacf6
#
_cell.length_a   1.000
_cell.length_b   1.000
_cell.length_c   1.000
_cell.angle_alpha   90.00
_cell.angle_beta   90.00
_cell.angle_gamma   90.00
#
_symmetry.space_group_name_H-M   'P 1'
#
loop_
_entity.id
_entity.type
_entity.pdbx_description
1 polymer ?
#
loop_
_entity_poly.entity_id
_entity_poly.type
_entity_poly.pdbx_seq_one_letter_code
_entity_poly.pdbx_strand_id
1 'polypeptide(L)'
;MDELENEEVLFVGTAEAEHTEMYLKAIWHIAEKGDEVKISTIAKRLNVRQPSVVQMLKKLSNRELVTYNKAGVTLTESGEKIASSMIRNSRLLEVLMSSALKIDIDEEMVCGIEHHMNKQFTDALCIMLKCPSKSPRGRDIPCLLYTSDAADE
;
A
#
# COMPACT_ATOMS: atom_id res chain seq x y z
N MET A 1 -10.42 -32.55 5.31
CA MET A 1 -11.11 -31.87 4.20
C MET A 1 -11.36 -30.42 4.52
N ASP A 2 -11.81 -30.11 5.73
CA ASP A 2 -12.15 -28.72 6.10
C ASP A 2 -10.96 -27.74 6.21
N GLU A 3 -9.77 -28.24 6.56
CA GLU A 3 -8.58 -27.37 6.69
C GLU A 3 -8.04 -26.90 5.32
N LEU A 4 -8.05 -27.77 4.31
CA LEU A 4 -7.56 -27.42 2.97
C LEU A 4 -8.50 -26.44 2.25
N GLU A 5 -9.83 -26.63 2.39
CA GLU A 5 -10.81 -25.71 1.84
C GLU A 5 -10.70 -24.31 2.47
N ASN A 6 -10.36 -24.26 3.77
CA ASN A 6 -10.19 -23.02 4.49
C ASN A 6 -8.89 -22.28 4.07
N GLU A 7 -7.83 -23.01 3.75
CA GLU A 7 -6.57 -22.43 3.24
C GLU A 7 -6.74 -21.83 1.84
N GLU A 8 -7.48 -22.50 0.95
CA GLU A 8 -7.77 -21.96 -0.40
C GLU A 8 -8.60 -20.67 -0.35
N VAL A 9 -9.62 -20.62 0.49
CA VAL A 9 -10.44 -19.42 0.67
C VAL A 9 -9.61 -18.26 1.24
N LEU A 10 -8.72 -18.55 2.19
CA LEU A 10 -7.80 -17.54 2.76
C LEU A 10 -6.86 -17.01 1.68
N PHE A 11 -6.30 -17.86 0.85
CA PHE A 11 -5.40 -17.50 -0.25
C PHE A 11 -6.08 -16.59 -1.29
N VAL A 12 -7.28 -16.92 -1.71
CA VAL A 12 -8.06 -16.13 -2.68
C VAL A 12 -8.39 -14.75 -2.08
N GLY A 13 -8.82 -14.69 -0.83
CA GLY A 13 -9.10 -13.43 -0.14
C GLY A 13 -7.86 -12.55 -0.01
N THR A 14 -6.71 -13.14 0.27
CA THR A 14 -5.42 -12.44 0.35
C THR A 14 -5.02 -11.86 -1.01
N ALA A 15 -5.17 -12.60 -2.09
CA ALA A 15 -4.85 -12.13 -3.44
C ALA A 15 -5.71 -10.94 -3.87
N GLU A 16 -7.01 -10.94 -3.55
CA GLU A 16 -7.89 -9.80 -3.82
C GLU A 16 -7.48 -8.55 -3.00
N ALA A 17 -7.17 -8.75 -1.74
CA ALA A 17 -6.70 -7.67 -0.87
C ALA A 17 -5.38 -7.08 -1.40
N GLU A 18 -4.44 -7.92 -1.79
CA GLU A 18 -3.16 -7.50 -2.37
C GLU A 18 -3.35 -6.69 -3.66
N HIS A 19 -4.23 -7.12 -4.55
CA HIS A 19 -4.55 -6.37 -5.77
C HIS A 19 -5.11 -4.98 -5.45
N THR A 20 -6.06 -4.89 -4.51
CA THR A 20 -6.61 -3.62 -4.04
C THR A 20 -5.51 -2.71 -3.52
N GLU A 21 -4.67 -3.21 -2.64
CA GLU A 21 -3.57 -2.46 -2.02
C GLU A 21 -2.53 -1.99 -3.04
N MET A 22 -2.19 -2.84 -4.01
CA MET A 22 -1.26 -2.48 -5.10
C MET A 22 -1.77 -1.30 -5.94
N TYR A 23 -3.05 -1.28 -6.29
CA TYR A 23 -3.64 -0.18 -7.05
C TYR A 23 -3.68 1.12 -6.23
N LEU A 24 -4.10 1.05 -4.98
CA LEU A 24 -4.16 2.22 -4.09
C LEU A 24 -2.75 2.80 -3.85
N LYS A 25 -1.77 1.94 -3.64
CA LYS A 25 -0.37 2.32 -3.50
C LYS A 25 0.17 2.96 -4.79
N ALA A 26 -0.16 2.41 -5.97
CA ALA A 26 0.26 2.98 -7.25
C ALA A 26 -0.31 4.39 -7.45
N ILE A 27 -1.59 4.60 -7.13
CA ILE A 27 -2.24 5.91 -7.19
C ILE A 27 -1.53 6.90 -6.26
N TRP A 28 -1.23 6.49 -5.02
CA TRP A 28 -0.45 7.30 -4.07
C TRP A 28 0.90 7.72 -4.66
N HIS A 29 1.66 6.77 -5.17
CA HIS A 29 2.99 7.07 -5.72
C HIS A 29 2.97 8.02 -6.90
N ILE A 30 2.00 7.88 -7.80
CA ILE A 30 1.84 8.77 -8.96
C ILE A 30 1.54 10.19 -8.47
N ALA A 31 0.60 10.33 -7.53
CA ALA A 31 0.25 11.61 -6.93
C ALA A 31 1.40 12.25 -6.15
N GLU A 32 2.16 11.45 -5.39
CA GLU A 32 3.33 11.92 -4.63
C GLU A 32 4.40 12.55 -5.53
N LYS A 33 4.57 12.01 -6.74
CA LYS A 33 5.49 12.57 -7.74
C LYS A 33 4.98 13.84 -8.40
N GLY A 34 3.72 14.20 -8.20
CA GLY A 34 3.07 15.32 -8.86
C GLY A 34 2.58 15.02 -10.26
N ASP A 35 2.57 13.76 -10.66
CA ASP A 35 2.07 13.32 -11.96
C ASP A 35 0.54 13.19 -11.95
N GLU A 36 -0.07 13.31 -13.13
CA GLU A 36 -1.51 13.10 -13.28
C GLU A 36 -1.87 11.62 -13.09
N VAL A 37 -2.84 11.35 -12.21
CA VAL A 37 -3.33 10.00 -11.99
C VAL A 37 -4.42 9.68 -13.00
N LYS A 38 -4.04 8.96 -14.04
CA LYS A 38 -4.90 8.53 -15.16
C LYS A 38 -4.81 7.02 -15.35
N ILE A 39 -5.74 6.46 -16.09
CA ILE A 39 -5.73 5.03 -16.46
C ILE A 39 -4.38 4.65 -17.09
N SER A 40 -3.86 5.47 -18.00
CA SER A 40 -2.59 5.22 -18.68
C SER A 40 -1.38 5.22 -17.74
N THR A 41 -1.32 6.16 -16.79
CA THR A 41 -0.21 6.23 -15.82
C THR A 41 -0.26 5.08 -14.83
N ILE A 42 -1.44 4.69 -14.37
CA ILE A 42 -1.61 3.50 -13.51
C ILE A 42 -1.22 2.22 -14.26
N ALA A 43 -1.72 2.05 -15.49
CA ALA A 43 -1.42 0.89 -16.33
C ALA A 43 0.08 0.73 -16.55
N LYS A 44 0.77 1.82 -16.87
CA LYS A 44 2.23 1.84 -17.06
C LYS A 44 2.97 1.47 -15.79
N ARG A 45 2.56 2.05 -14.64
CA ARG A 45 3.24 1.79 -13.35
C ARG A 45 3.09 0.34 -12.90
N LEU A 46 1.91 -0.24 -13.06
CA LEU A 46 1.63 -1.62 -12.65
C LEU A 46 1.96 -2.67 -13.72
N ASN A 47 2.36 -2.22 -14.91
CA ASN A 47 2.62 -3.08 -16.07
C ASN A 47 1.40 -3.98 -16.40
N VAL A 48 0.24 -3.37 -16.43
CA VAL A 48 -1.03 -4.03 -16.78
C VAL A 48 -1.71 -3.31 -17.94
N ARG A 49 -2.70 -3.96 -18.54
CA ARG A 49 -3.46 -3.36 -19.65
C ARG A 49 -4.47 -2.35 -19.13
N GLN A 50 -4.74 -1.29 -19.91
CA GLN A 50 -5.70 -0.26 -19.54
C GLN A 50 -7.12 -0.80 -19.24
N PRO A 51 -7.68 -1.77 -19.98
CA PRO A 51 -8.98 -2.35 -19.62
C PRO A 51 -9.01 -2.98 -18.22
N SER A 52 -7.91 -3.59 -17.79
CA SER A 52 -7.79 -4.14 -16.44
C SER A 52 -7.82 -3.05 -15.37
N VAL A 53 -7.18 -1.91 -15.64
CA VAL A 53 -7.24 -0.73 -14.78
C VAL A 53 -8.67 -0.20 -14.66
N VAL A 54 -9.38 -0.08 -15.78
CA VAL A 54 -10.78 0.38 -15.80
C VAL A 54 -11.67 -0.52 -14.94
N GLN A 55 -11.55 -1.84 -15.09
CA GLN A 55 -12.31 -2.79 -14.29
C GLN A 55 -12.01 -2.65 -12.80
N MET A 56 -10.73 -2.51 -12.45
CA MET A 56 -10.34 -2.37 -11.05
C MET A 56 -10.79 -1.03 -10.46
N LEU A 57 -10.68 0.06 -11.20
CA LEU A 57 -11.17 1.37 -10.75
C LEU A 57 -12.68 1.36 -10.49
N LYS A 58 -13.47 0.64 -11.29
CA LYS A 58 -14.89 0.46 -11.03
C LYS A 58 -15.14 -0.26 -9.70
N LYS A 59 -14.40 -1.34 -9.44
CA LYS A 59 -14.48 -2.06 -8.16
C LYS A 59 -14.09 -1.17 -6.97
N LEU A 60 -13.00 -0.43 -7.10
CA LEU A 60 -12.51 0.46 -6.05
C LEU A 60 -13.48 1.63 -5.81
N SER A 61 -14.06 2.17 -6.86
CA SER A 61 -15.08 3.23 -6.77
C SER A 61 -16.35 2.73 -6.09
N ASN A 62 -16.82 1.52 -6.40
CA ASN A 62 -17.96 0.90 -5.74
C ASN A 62 -17.71 0.64 -4.24
N ARG A 63 -16.47 0.43 -3.85
CA ARG A 63 -16.05 0.29 -2.45
C ARG A 63 -15.71 1.64 -1.79
N GLU A 64 -15.95 2.73 -2.47
CA GLU A 64 -15.67 4.09 -1.99
C GLU A 64 -14.20 4.33 -1.60
N LEU A 65 -13.28 3.67 -2.30
CA LEU A 65 -11.82 3.82 -2.08
C LEU A 65 -11.17 4.82 -3.03
N VAL A 66 -11.78 5.04 -4.20
CA VAL A 66 -11.33 6.03 -5.18
C VAL A 66 -12.50 6.80 -5.73
N THR A 67 -12.25 8.03 -6.20
CA THR A 67 -13.13 8.79 -7.07
C THR A 67 -12.54 8.77 -8.46
N TYR A 68 -13.33 8.35 -9.43
CA TYR A 68 -12.91 8.24 -10.83
C TYR A 68 -13.88 9.00 -11.73
N ASN A 69 -13.37 9.99 -12.45
CA ASN A 69 -14.12 10.83 -13.37
C ASN A 69 -13.22 11.32 -14.50
N LYS A 70 -13.74 12.22 -15.37
CA LYS A 70 -12.99 12.78 -16.50
C LYS A 70 -11.75 13.57 -16.09
N ALA A 71 -11.72 14.10 -14.87
CA ALA A 71 -10.57 14.84 -14.35
C ALA A 71 -9.42 13.92 -13.89
N GLY A 72 -9.67 12.63 -13.74
CA GLY A 72 -8.70 11.65 -13.31
C GLY A 72 -9.17 10.79 -12.13
N VAL A 73 -8.20 10.21 -11.44
CA VAL A 73 -8.42 9.31 -10.31
C VAL A 73 -7.86 9.95 -9.05
N THR A 74 -8.65 9.97 -7.98
CA THR A 74 -8.21 10.43 -6.65
C THR A 74 -8.59 9.40 -5.60
N LEU A 75 -7.75 9.28 -4.56
CA LEU A 75 -8.08 8.47 -3.40
C LEU A 75 -9.14 9.16 -2.55
N THR A 76 -10.08 8.40 -2.03
CA THR A 76 -10.94 8.86 -0.95
C THR A 76 -10.17 8.83 0.38
N GLU A 77 -10.74 9.36 1.45
CA GLU A 77 -10.16 9.23 2.79
C GLU A 77 -9.89 7.77 3.17
N SER A 78 -10.84 6.87 2.88
CA SER A 78 -10.68 5.44 3.14
C SER A 78 -9.58 4.81 2.27
N GLY A 79 -9.51 5.17 0.99
CA GLY A 79 -8.46 4.72 0.09
C GLY A 79 -7.08 5.24 0.50
N GLU A 80 -7.00 6.47 0.95
CA GLU A 80 -5.77 7.08 1.44
C GLU A 80 -5.24 6.40 2.70
N LYS A 81 -6.09 6.01 3.62
CA LYS A 81 -5.70 5.22 4.80
C LYS A 81 -5.03 3.91 4.44
N ILE A 82 -5.61 3.18 3.50
CA ILE A 82 -5.04 1.91 3.03
C ILE A 82 -3.70 2.15 2.31
N ALA A 83 -3.67 3.10 1.38
CA ALA A 83 -2.47 3.44 0.64
C ALA A 83 -1.32 3.88 1.56
N SER A 84 -1.59 4.78 2.51
CA SER A 84 -0.58 5.26 3.44
C SER A 84 -0.06 4.15 4.36
N SER A 85 -0.90 3.20 4.75
CA SER A 85 -0.46 2.01 5.49
C SER A 85 0.51 1.15 4.68
N MET A 86 0.24 0.95 3.39
CA MET A 86 1.14 0.20 2.51
C MET A 86 2.46 0.94 2.28
N ILE A 87 2.41 2.25 2.08
CA ILE A 87 3.60 3.10 1.94
C ILE A 87 4.45 3.04 3.22
N ARG A 88 3.81 3.13 4.39
CA ARG A 88 4.49 3.00 5.68
C ARG A 88 5.16 1.64 5.82
N ASN A 89 4.44 0.56 5.53
CA ASN A 89 4.98 -0.80 5.59
C ASN A 89 6.21 -0.96 4.71
N SER A 90 6.14 -0.57 3.44
CA SER A 90 7.26 -0.71 2.52
C SER A 90 8.46 0.14 2.91
N ARG A 91 8.26 1.38 3.33
CA ARG A 91 9.35 2.28 3.70
C ARG A 91 10.02 1.87 5.01
N LEU A 92 9.28 1.33 5.97
CA LEU A 92 9.87 0.73 7.18
C LEU A 92 10.67 -0.54 6.87
N LEU A 93 10.21 -1.38 5.94
CA LEU A 93 10.99 -2.54 5.48
C LEU A 93 12.30 -2.11 4.81
N GLU A 94 12.27 -1.05 4.00
CA GLU A 94 13.49 -0.49 3.41
C GLU A 94 14.49 -0.04 4.49
N VAL A 95 14.01 0.62 5.54
CA VAL A 95 14.84 1.03 6.69
C VAL A 95 15.40 -0.21 7.42
N LEU A 96 14.56 -1.22 7.64
CA LEU A 96 14.99 -2.47 8.28
C LEU A 96 16.12 -3.11 7.50
N MET A 97 15.96 -3.31 6.20
CA MET A 97 16.98 -3.94 5.33
C MET A 97 18.26 -3.13 5.30
N SER A 98 18.17 -1.85 4.95
CA SER A 98 19.33 -1.00 4.71
C SER A 98 20.04 -0.59 6.00
N SER A 99 19.30 -0.12 7.00
CA SER A 99 19.88 0.51 8.20
C SER A 99 20.14 -0.46 9.32
N ALA A 100 19.25 -1.42 9.58
CA ALA A 100 19.38 -2.37 10.69
C ALA A 100 20.10 -3.65 10.26
N LEU A 101 19.66 -4.29 9.19
CA LEU A 101 20.23 -5.55 8.72
C LEU A 101 21.48 -5.36 7.86
N LYS A 102 21.73 -4.15 7.35
CA LYS A 102 22.88 -3.83 6.49
C LYS A 102 22.95 -4.69 5.22
N ILE A 103 21.79 -4.95 4.64
CA ILE A 103 21.65 -5.63 3.34
C ILE A 103 21.04 -4.69 2.30
N ASP A 104 21.17 -5.05 1.03
CA ASP A 104 20.55 -4.30 -0.05
C ASP A 104 19.03 -4.40 0.01
N ILE A 105 18.36 -3.34 -0.46
CA ILE A 105 16.89 -3.33 -0.53
C ILE A 105 16.44 -4.23 -1.68
N ASP A 106 15.71 -5.28 -1.34
CA ASP A 106 15.06 -6.18 -2.29
C ASP A 106 13.62 -5.74 -2.47
N GLU A 107 13.33 -5.11 -3.60
CA GLU A 107 12.00 -4.55 -3.89
C GLU A 107 10.92 -5.62 -4.02
N GLU A 108 11.27 -6.79 -4.55
CA GLU A 108 10.34 -7.92 -4.68
C GLU A 108 9.95 -8.45 -3.30
N MET A 109 10.93 -8.62 -2.42
CA MET A 109 10.70 -9.03 -1.04
C MET A 109 9.87 -7.99 -0.26
N VAL A 110 10.20 -6.71 -0.38
CA VAL A 110 9.43 -5.62 0.25
C VAL A 110 7.98 -5.68 -0.20
N CYS A 111 7.74 -5.78 -1.51
CA CYS A 111 6.40 -5.86 -2.08
C CYS A 111 5.64 -7.09 -1.57
N GLY A 112 6.29 -8.24 -1.45
CA GLY A 112 5.68 -9.45 -0.91
C GLY A 112 5.31 -9.34 0.56
N ILE A 113 6.19 -8.80 1.38
CA ILE A 113 6.00 -8.72 2.84
C ILE A 113 4.99 -7.63 3.22
N GLU A 114 5.02 -6.47 2.56
CA GLU A 114 4.20 -5.31 2.96
C GLU A 114 2.70 -5.59 3.04
N HIS A 115 2.19 -6.47 2.18
CA HIS A 115 0.78 -6.84 2.14
C HIS A 115 0.35 -7.74 3.30
N HIS A 116 1.30 -8.37 3.99
CA HIS A 116 1.04 -9.26 5.12
C HIS A 116 1.33 -8.62 6.49
N MET A 117 1.81 -7.39 6.50
CA MET A 117 2.08 -6.65 7.73
C MET A 117 0.79 -6.06 8.29
N ASN A 118 0.39 -6.50 9.48
CA ASN A 118 -0.72 -5.87 10.20
C ASN A 118 -0.22 -4.64 10.99
N LYS A 119 -1.16 -3.86 11.51
CA LYS A 119 -0.85 -2.65 12.28
C LYS A 119 0.06 -2.93 13.48
N GLN A 120 -0.19 -4.00 14.23
CA GLN A 120 0.62 -4.38 15.38
C GLN A 120 2.08 -4.64 15.01
N PHE A 121 2.31 -5.40 13.95
CA PHE A 121 3.66 -5.69 13.46
C PHE A 121 4.36 -4.40 12.98
N THR A 122 3.66 -3.60 12.22
CA THR A 122 4.22 -2.35 11.65
C THR A 122 4.56 -1.35 12.77
N ASP A 123 3.69 -1.19 13.76
CA ASP A 123 3.93 -0.30 14.90
C ASP A 123 5.14 -0.78 15.72
N ALA A 124 5.24 -2.08 15.97
CA ALA A 124 6.40 -2.67 16.68
C ALA A 124 7.70 -2.47 15.90
N LEU A 125 7.66 -2.66 14.56
CA LEU A 125 8.80 -2.42 13.71
C LEU A 125 9.21 -0.93 13.71
N CYS A 126 8.25 -0.03 13.65
CA CYS A 126 8.48 1.42 13.75
C CYS A 126 9.20 1.77 15.04
N ILE A 127 8.72 1.27 16.17
CA ILE A 127 9.32 1.50 17.49
C ILE A 127 10.74 0.92 17.56
N MET A 128 10.94 -0.30 17.08
CA MET A 128 12.27 -0.94 17.04
C MET A 128 13.27 -0.12 16.22
N LEU A 129 12.82 0.48 15.12
CA LEU A 129 13.64 1.33 14.25
C LEU A 129 13.71 2.79 14.73
N LYS A 130 13.15 3.12 15.91
CA LYS A 130 13.06 4.47 16.48
C LYS A 130 12.23 5.42 15.65
N CYS A 131 11.16 4.92 15.06
CA CYS A 131 10.19 5.67 14.25
C CYS A 131 10.85 6.65 13.27
N PRO A 132 11.59 6.15 12.28
CA PRO A 132 12.26 7.01 11.32
C PRO A 132 11.24 7.81 10.50
N SER A 133 11.56 9.06 10.24
CA SER A 133 10.71 9.95 9.44
C SER A 133 10.93 9.81 7.94
N LYS A 134 12.07 9.24 7.54
CA LYS A 134 12.42 9.08 6.13
C LYS A 134 12.99 7.69 5.85
N SER A 135 12.69 7.19 4.65
CA SER A 135 13.29 5.97 4.12
C SER A 135 14.76 6.21 3.73
N PRO A 136 15.55 5.14 3.48
CA PRO A 136 16.92 5.29 2.96
C PRO A 136 17.00 6.06 1.63
N ARG A 137 15.91 6.12 0.88
CA ARG A 137 15.80 6.87 -0.37
C ARG A 137 15.35 8.33 -0.17
N GLY A 138 15.25 8.78 1.06
CA GLY A 138 14.89 10.15 1.42
C GLY A 138 13.40 10.48 1.32
N ARG A 139 12.53 9.49 1.20
CA ARG A 139 11.08 9.67 1.13
C ARG A 139 10.44 9.63 2.51
N ASP A 140 9.41 10.43 2.71
CA ASP A 140 8.72 10.52 4.00
C ASP A 140 8.00 9.20 4.35
N ILE A 141 8.10 8.81 5.61
CA ILE A 141 7.38 7.65 6.14
C ILE A 141 6.13 8.17 6.86
N PRO A 142 4.91 7.83 6.38
CA PRO A 142 3.70 8.24 7.07
C PRO A 142 3.67 7.72 8.50
N CYS A 143 3.48 8.62 9.47
CA CYS A 143 3.36 8.25 10.88
C CYS A 143 1.88 8.09 11.25
N LEU A 144 1.44 6.84 11.41
CA LEU A 144 0.06 6.51 11.76
C LEU A 144 -0.15 6.24 13.25
N LEU A 145 0.92 6.34 14.07
CA LEU A 145 0.83 6.12 15.51
C LEU A 145 -0.05 7.15 16.22
N TYR A 146 0.03 8.41 15.76
CA TYR A 146 -0.70 9.52 16.37
C TYR A 146 -2.16 9.62 15.94
N THR A 147 -2.56 9.00 14.82
CA THR A 147 -3.93 9.06 14.33
C THR A 147 -4.87 8.09 15.05
N SER A 148 -4.35 7.06 15.69
CA SER A 148 -5.17 6.12 16.47
C SER A 148 -5.49 6.64 17.86
N ASP A 149 -4.63 7.45 18.47
CA ASP A 149 -4.84 8.01 19.81
C ASP A 149 -5.83 9.17 19.80
N ALA A 150 -5.90 9.90 18.69
CA ALA A 150 -6.85 11.00 18.53
C ALA A 150 -8.29 10.53 18.22
N ALA A 151 -8.50 9.28 17.83
CA ALA A 151 -9.81 8.73 17.53
C ALA A 151 -10.50 8.09 18.74
N ASP A 152 -9.76 7.79 19.82
CA ASP A 152 -10.25 7.14 21.04
C ASP A 152 -10.57 8.15 22.16
N GLU A 153 -10.27 9.42 21.94
CA GLU A 153 -10.67 10.53 22.81
C GLU A 153 -11.89 11.29 22.29
#